data_d0d9c18fee284d330f148d0325211b52
#
_entry.id   d0d9c18fee284d330f148d0325211b52
#
_cell.length_a   1.000
_cell.length_b   1.000
_cell.length_c   1.000
_cell.angle_alpha   90.00
_cell.angle_beta   90.00
_cell.angle_gamma   90.00
#
_symmetry.space_group_name_H-M   'P 1'
#
loop_
_entity.id
_entity.type
_entity.pdbx_description
1 polymer ?
#
loop_
_entity_poly.entity_id
_entity_poly.type
_entity_poly.pdbx_seq_one_letter_code
_entity_poly.pdbx_strand_id
1 'polypeptide(L)'
;TLKRVVNSQKCLRVSGKHNDLEEVGIDHYHHTMFEMLGNWSFGDYFKEEIINWSYELLTKTYGFNSDDLYVSVFEGDKKDKLSKDNEAYDMWSKIVPNEKIILGGKKDNFWEMGDTGPCGPCSEIHIDLRSDSEKSKIPGKQLVNMDHPNVIELWNLVFIQSNRLQDGSLGELPAKHVDTGAGLERIATVLQGKNSNYDTDLFLPIIDSLQILANSSYKDDPIPHRVIADHIRMLCFSIADGALPSD
;
A
#
# COMPACT_ATOMS: atom_id res chain seq x y z
N THR A 1 -16.89 18.34 -14.99
CA THR A 1 -15.73 17.44 -14.79
C THR A 1 -15.63 17.14 -13.30
N LEU A 2 -15.54 15.86 -12.92
CA LEU A 2 -15.35 15.45 -11.53
C LEU A 2 -13.97 15.90 -11.07
N LYS A 3 -13.90 16.58 -9.91
CA LYS A 3 -12.65 17.02 -9.30
C LYS A 3 -12.19 16.10 -8.17
N ARG A 4 -13.12 15.41 -7.54
CA ARG A 4 -12.88 14.46 -6.45
C ARG A 4 -13.52 13.13 -6.79
N VAL A 5 -12.78 12.06 -6.64
CA VAL A 5 -13.27 10.69 -6.88
C VAL A 5 -12.81 9.80 -5.75
N VAL A 6 -13.66 8.87 -5.36
CA VAL A 6 -13.35 7.79 -4.42
C VAL A 6 -14.00 6.51 -4.92
N ASN A 7 -13.28 5.40 -4.89
CA ASN A 7 -13.83 4.08 -5.17
C ASN A 7 -12.97 2.96 -4.55
N SER A 8 -13.46 1.72 -4.69
CA SER A 8 -12.64 0.51 -4.57
C SER A 8 -12.37 -0.04 -5.96
N GLN A 9 -11.13 -0.44 -6.23
CA GLN A 9 -10.69 -1.00 -7.50
C GLN A 9 -10.16 -2.41 -7.31
N LYS A 10 -10.62 -3.36 -8.14
CA LYS A 10 -9.98 -4.66 -8.27
C LYS A 10 -8.70 -4.51 -9.09
N CYS A 11 -7.57 -4.89 -8.51
CA CYS A 11 -6.24 -4.74 -9.11
C CYS A 11 -5.59 -6.11 -9.28
N LEU A 12 -4.96 -6.33 -10.44
CA LEU A 12 -4.13 -7.52 -10.72
C LEU A 12 -2.67 -7.11 -10.81
N ARG A 13 -1.78 -7.83 -10.09
CA ARG A 13 -0.33 -7.65 -10.13
C ARG A 13 0.36 -8.98 -10.35
N VAL A 14 0.33 -9.46 -11.57
CA VAL A 14 0.87 -10.79 -11.99
C VAL A 14 2.00 -10.69 -13.02
N SER A 15 2.29 -9.47 -13.50
CA SER A 15 3.35 -9.20 -14.47
C SER A 15 3.69 -7.70 -14.54
N GLY A 16 4.81 -7.36 -15.20
CA GLY A 16 5.21 -5.98 -15.43
C GLY A 16 6.03 -5.39 -14.27
N LYS A 17 6.01 -4.06 -14.16
CA LYS A 17 6.84 -3.29 -13.22
C LYS A 17 6.46 -3.52 -11.75
N HIS A 18 5.18 -3.77 -11.50
CA HIS A 18 4.61 -4.01 -10.17
C HIS A 18 4.09 -5.45 -10.12
N ASN A 19 4.99 -6.42 -10.08
CA ASN A 19 4.67 -7.84 -10.06
C ASN A 19 4.92 -8.38 -8.65
N ASP A 20 3.86 -8.91 -8.01
CA ASP A 20 3.92 -9.47 -6.65
C ASP A 20 3.80 -11.01 -6.66
N LEU A 21 3.86 -11.65 -7.84
CA LEU A 21 3.54 -13.08 -7.99
C LEU A 21 4.46 -14.00 -7.17
N GLU A 22 5.73 -13.66 -7.05
CA GLU A 22 6.71 -14.49 -6.34
C GLU A 22 6.59 -14.39 -4.81
N GLU A 23 6.03 -13.30 -4.29
CA GLU A 23 5.80 -13.06 -2.87
C GLU A 23 4.48 -13.68 -2.35
N VAL A 24 3.53 -13.94 -3.28
CA VAL A 24 2.19 -14.45 -2.94
C VAL A 24 2.27 -15.78 -2.19
N GLY A 25 1.65 -15.83 -1.02
CA GLY A 25 1.61 -16.98 -0.13
C GLY A 25 2.86 -17.13 0.74
N ILE A 26 4.01 -16.58 0.31
CA ILE A 26 5.27 -16.61 1.09
C ILE A 26 5.17 -15.57 2.21
N ASP A 27 4.85 -14.33 1.86
CA ASP A 27 4.57 -13.31 2.87
C ASP A 27 3.08 -13.28 3.29
N HIS A 28 2.71 -12.28 4.08
CA HIS A 28 1.40 -12.21 4.71
C HIS A 28 0.44 -11.21 4.05
N TYR A 29 0.88 -10.44 3.03
CA TYR A 29 0.13 -9.28 2.56
C TYR A 29 0.22 -9.00 1.05
N HIS A 30 1.03 -9.74 0.26
CA HIS A 30 0.99 -9.63 -1.21
C HIS A 30 -0.01 -10.60 -1.82
N HIS A 31 -0.68 -10.14 -2.86
CA HIS A 31 -1.74 -10.87 -3.56
C HIS A 31 -1.65 -10.66 -5.06
N THR A 32 -2.02 -11.68 -5.85
CA THR A 32 -2.19 -11.54 -7.30
C THR A 32 -3.36 -10.63 -7.64
N MET A 33 -4.44 -10.71 -6.85
CA MET A 33 -5.61 -9.83 -6.91
C MET A 33 -5.90 -9.25 -5.54
N PHE A 34 -6.01 -7.94 -5.46
CA PHE A 34 -6.38 -7.21 -4.25
C PHE A 34 -7.34 -6.06 -4.60
N GLU A 35 -8.02 -5.55 -3.58
CA GLU A 35 -8.83 -4.36 -3.73
C GLU A 35 -8.07 -3.13 -3.21
N MET A 36 -7.94 -2.12 -4.08
CA MET A 36 -7.36 -0.85 -3.73
C MET A 36 -8.47 0.15 -3.39
N LEU A 37 -8.47 0.64 -2.17
CA LEU A 37 -9.29 1.76 -1.76
C LEU A 37 -8.59 3.04 -2.21
N GLY A 38 -9.15 3.69 -3.23
CA GLY A 38 -8.52 4.84 -3.86
C GLY A 38 -9.32 6.12 -3.68
N ASN A 39 -8.60 7.25 -3.62
CA ASN A 39 -9.19 8.57 -3.73
C ASN A 39 -8.27 9.50 -4.52
N TRP A 40 -8.90 10.32 -5.35
CA TRP A 40 -8.23 11.19 -6.31
C TRP A 40 -8.70 12.64 -6.18
N SER A 41 -7.73 13.54 -6.35
CA SER A 41 -7.97 14.96 -6.54
C SER A 41 -7.43 15.43 -7.89
N PHE A 42 -8.29 15.97 -8.69
CA PHE A 42 -7.94 16.52 -10.01
C PHE A 42 -7.89 18.05 -9.94
N GLY A 43 -6.80 18.59 -9.36
CA GLY A 43 -6.58 20.03 -9.20
C GLY A 43 -7.52 20.67 -8.18
N ASP A 44 -7.84 19.97 -7.08
CA ASP A 44 -8.69 20.46 -6.01
C ASP A 44 -7.93 20.43 -4.67
N TYR A 45 -8.06 19.39 -3.84
CA TYR A 45 -7.23 19.24 -2.65
C TYR A 45 -5.85 18.68 -2.97
N PHE A 46 -4.88 18.91 -2.05
CA PHE A 46 -3.51 18.43 -2.23
C PHE A 46 -2.95 17.87 -0.90
N LYS A 47 -1.66 18.02 -0.65
CA LYS A 47 -0.94 17.39 0.46
C LYS A 47 -1.56 17.64 1.84
N GLU A 48 -1.90 18.88 2.15
CA GLU A 48 -2.38 19.25 3.49
C GLU A 48 -3.66 18.51 3.84
N GLU A 49 -4.63 18.53 2.94
CA GLU A 49 -5.91 17.88 3.19
C GLU A 49 -5.77 16.36 3.26
N ILE A 50 -5.10 15.73 2.27
CA ILE A 50 -5.04 14.27 2.23
C ILE A 50 -4.21 13.68 3.37
N ILE A 51 -3.13 14.34 3.79
CA ILE A 51 -2.33 13.95 4.94
C ILE A 51 -3.18 13.97 6.22
N ASN A 52 -3.92 15.05 6.45
CA ASN A 52 -4.79 15.16 7.61
C ASN A 52 -5.92 14.13 7.57
N TRP A 53 -6.63 14.01 6.44
CA TRP A 53 -7.77 13.10 6.31
C TRP A 53 -7.38 11.63 6.41
N SER A 54 -6.25 11.23 5.82
CA SER A 54 -5.79 9.85 5.90
C SER A 54 -5.45 9.45 7.33
N TYR A 55 -4.72 10.31 8.04
CA TYR A 55 -4.39 10.05 9.45
C TYR A 55 -5.62 10.05 10.36
N GLU A 56 -6.54 11.00 10.13
CA GLU A 56 -7.81 11.06 10.87
C GLU A 56 -8.67 9.81 10.63
N LEU A 57 -8.78 9.34 9.39
CA LEU A 57 -9.52 8.13 9.04
C LEU A 57 -8.94 6.92 9.79
N LEU A 58 -7.63 6.73 9.74
CA LEU A 58 -6.99 5.59 10.40
C LEU A 58 -7.11 5.65 11.93
N THR A 59 -6.88 6.82 12.53
CA THR A 59 -6.81 6.91 13.99
C THR A 59 -8.15 7.15 14.66
N LYS A 60 -9.01 8.03 14.09
CA LYS A 60 -10.30 8.38 14.73
C LYS A 60 -11.44 7.48 14.28
N THR A 61 -11.48 7.12 12.98
CA THR A 61 -12.59 6.35 12.43
C THR A 61 -12.34 4.85 12.56
N TYR A 62 -11.16 4.37 12.17
CA TYR A 62 -10.79 2.96 12.29
C TYR A 62 -10.24 2.60 13.68
N GLY A 63 -9.83 3.59 14.46
CA GLY A 63 -9.36 3.38 15.83
C GLY A 63 -7.96 2.75 15.92
N PHE A 64 -7.13 2.90 14.88
CA PHE A 64 -5.75 2.40 14.93
C PHE A 64 -4.95 3.19 15.95
N ASN A 65 -4.10 2.50 16.71
CA ASN A 65 -3.24 3.13 17.68
C ASN A 65 -2.17 3.99 16.99
N SER A 66 -2.16 5.29 17.24
CA SER A 66 -1.20 6.24 16.69
C SER A 66 0.26 5.89 17.01
N ASP A 67 0.51 5.21 18.14
CA ASP A 67 1.85 4.80 18.54
C ASP A 67 2.43 3.70 17.64
N ASP A 68 1.58 3.00 16.91
CA ASP A 68 1.97 1.94 15.98
C ASP A 68 2.15 2.44 14.54
N LEU A 69 1.75 3.69 14.25
CA LEU A 69 1.85 4.27 12.92
C LEU A 69 3.19 4.94 12.68
N TYR A 70 3.71 4.75 11.49
CA TYR A 70 4.89 5.40 10.92
C TYR A 70 4.54 5.99 9.57
N VAL A 71 5.22 7.05 9.17
CA VAL A 71 5.01 7.67 7.85
C VAL A 71 6.34 7.83 7.13
N SER A 72 6.34 7.62 5.82
CA SER A 72 7.50 7.88 5.00
C SER A 72 7.32 9.15 4.17
N VAL A 73 8.42 9.82 3.85
CA VAL A 73 8.45 11.03 3.04
C VAL A 73 9.66 10.96 2.11
N PHE A 74 9.48 11.40 0.88
CA PHE A 74 10.54 11.40 -0.12
C PHE A 74 11.76 12.23 0.31
N GLU A 75 12.94 11.59 0.34
CA GLU A 75 14.20 12.23 0.75
C GLU A 75 14.88 13.04 -0.35
N GLY A 76 14.37 12.95 -1.58
CA GLY A 76 14.98 13.53 -2.77
C GLY A 76 15.77 12.52 -3.59
N ASP A 77 16.19 12.93 -4.80
CA ASP A 77 17.03 12.11 -5.69
C ASP A 77 18.05 12.99 -6.41
N LYS A 78 19.33 12.66 -6.26
CA LYS A 78 20.43 13.44 -6.85
C LYS A 78 20.51 13.28 -8.37
N LYS A 79 20.15 12.09 -8.89
CA LYS A 79 20.22 11.80 -10.32
C LYS A 79 19.18 12.62 -11.08
N ASP A 80 17.96 12.66 -10.56
CA ASP A 80 16.87 13.45 -11.14
C ASP A 80 16.85 14.90 -10.65
N LYS A 81 17.82 15.29 -9.82
CA LYS A 81 17.91 16.63 -9.22
C LYS A 81 16.66 17.04 -8.44
N LEU A 82 16.04 16.05 -7.80
CA LEU A 82 14.86 16.26 -6.97
C LEU A 82 15.27 16.55 -5.52
N SER A 83 14.67 17.57 -4.94
CA SER A 83 14.83 17.87 -3.51
C SER A 83 13.92 17.00 -2.64
N LYS A 84 14.27 16.91 -1.36
CA LYS A 84 13.38 16.33 -0.34
C LYS A 84 12.01 17.03 -0.38
N ASP A 85 10.95 16.26 -0.17
CA ASP A 85 9.59 16.80 0.00
C ASP A 85 9.42 17.40 1.39
N ASN A 86 9.98 18.61 1.56
CA ASN A 86 9.89 19.34 2.83
C ASN A 86 8.44 19.71 3.17
N GLU A 87 7.59 19.96 2.16
CA GLU A 87 6.19 20.30 2.37
C GLU A 87 5.44 19.16 3.08
N ALA A 88 5.57 17.92 2.58
CA ALA A 88 4.99 16.76 3.24
C ALA A 88 5.61 16.51 4.63
N TYR A 89 6.93 16.67 4.76
CA TYR A 89 7.61 16.50 6.04
C TYR A 89 7.08 17.48 7.10
N ASP A 90 6.96 18.75 6.74
CA ASP A 90 6.48 19.80 7.66
C ASP A 90 5.00 19.62 8.05
N MET A 91 4.19 19.07 7.14
CA MET A 91 2.80 18.72 7.43
C MET A 91 2.73 17.54 8.41
N TRP A 92 3.46 16.46 8.16
CA TRP A 92 3.51 15.30 9.05
C TRP A 92 4.06 15.66 10.43
N SER A 93 5.07 16.54 10.53
CA SER A 93 5.67 16.93 11.82
C SER A 93 4.71 17.67 12.76
N LYS A 94 3.57 18.16 12.23
CA LYS A 94 2.48 18.75 13.03
C LYS A 94 1.52 17.68 13.58
N ILE A 95 1.55 16.47 13.04
CA ILE A 95 0.57 15.40 13.32
C ILE A 95 1.21 14.27 14.12
N VAL A 96 2.44 13.88 13.76
CA VAL A 96 3.16 12.79 14.39
C VAL A 96 4.52 13.26 14.91
N PRO A 97 5.07 12.62 15.96
CA PRO A 97 6.44 12.90 16.41
C PRO A 97 7.46 12.65 15.29
N ASN A 98 8.54 13.46 15.26
CA ASN A 98 9.54 13.39 14.19
C ASN A 98 10.23 12.02 14.08
N GLU A 99 10.34 11.28 15.18
CA GLU A 99 10.86 9.91 15.19
C GLU A 99 9.98 8.90 14.45
N LYS A 100 8.73 9.26 14.16
CA LYS A 100 7.79 8.47 13.36
C LYS A 100 7.84 8.79 11.86
N ILE A 101 8.61 9.82 11.47
CA ILE A 101 8.78 10.22 10.07
C ILE A 101 10.07 9.63 9.53
N ILE A 102 9.96 8.79 8.51
CA ILE A 102 11.06 8.13 7.83
C ILE A 102 11.33 8.83 6.50
N LEU A 103 12.59 9.00 6.15
CA LEU A 103 12.98 9.48 4.82
C LEU A 103 13.21 8.27 3.93
N GLY A 104 12.45 8.19 2.84
CA GLY A 104 12.54 7.12 1.87
C GLY A 104 13.06 7.59 0.52
N GLY A 105 13.78 6.71 -0.14
CA GLY A 105 14.39 6.98 -1.44
C GLY A 105 13.38 6.95 -2.60
N LYS A 106 13.91 7.13 -3.81
CA LYS A 106 13.08 7.14 -5.02
C LYS A 106 12.33 5.83 -5.25
N LYS A 107 12.88 4.69 -4.83
CA LYS A 107 12.25 3.38 -4.99
C LYS A 107 10.90 3.33 -4.28
N ASP A 108 10.83 3.86 -3.07
CA ASP A 108 9.67 3.73 -2.19
C ASP A 108 8.78 4.98 -2.20
N ASN A 109 9.38 6.19 -2.25
CA ASN A 109 8.67 7.44 -2.07
C ASN A 109 8.64 8.37 -3.30
N PHE A 110 8.84 7.83 -4.52
CA PHE A 110 8.61 8.56 -5.76
C PHE A 110 7.88 7.70 -6.78
N TRP A 111 6.61 7.98 -6.98
CA TRP A 111 5.78 7.22 -7.90
C TRP A 111 5.88 7.73 -9.33
N GLU A 112 5.97 6.79 -10.28
CA GLU A 112 5.97 7.04 -11.73
C GLU A 112 4.98 6.09 -12.39
N MET A 113 4.10 6.61 -13.24
CA MET A 113 3.11 5.80 -13.99
C MET A 113 3.80 4.76 -14.88
N GLY A 114 4.94 5.14 -15.47
CA GLY A 114 5.74 4.29 -16.34
C GLY A 114 7.06 4.99 -16.68
N ASP A 115 7.63 4.65 -17.83
CA ASP A 115 8.84 5.31 -18.33
C ASP A 115 8.60 6.78 -18.69
N THR A 116 7.35 7.11 -19.01
CA THR A 116 6.87 8.49 -19.25
C THR A 116 5.49 8.65 -18.62
N GLY A 117 5.08 9.89 -18.37
CA GLY A 117 3.77 10.21 -17.83
C GLY A 117 3.78 10.87 -16.47
N PRO A 118 2.61 11.06 -15.86
CA PRO A 118 2.47 11.67 -14.54
C PRO A 118 3.31 11.01 -13.48
N CYS A 119 3.93 11.80 -12.62
CA CYS A 119 4.77 11.33 -11.53
C CYS A 119 4.86 12.36 -10.40
N GLY A 120 5.37 11.93 -9.27
CA GLY A 120 5.63 12.82 -8.15
C GLY A 120 6.05 12.08 -6.88
N PRO A 121 6.48 12.82 -5.85
CA PRO A 121 6.80 12.23 -4.56
C PRO A 121 5.54 11.62 -3.94
N CYS A 122 5.74 10.63 -3.09
CA CYS A 122 4.66 10.04 -2.30
C CYS A 122 5.05 9.92 -0.83
N SER A 123 4.03 9.74 -0.02
CA SER A 123 4.14 9.50 1.41
C SER A 123 3.33 8.26 1.74
N GLU A 124 3.94 7.32 2.42
CA GLU A 124 3.29 6.09 2.83
C GLU A 124 2.95 6.13 4.31
N ILE A 125 1.86 5.48 4.68
CA ILE A 125 1.49 5.25 6.07
C ILE A 125 1.65 3.77 6.36
N HIS A 126 2.49 3.44 7.34
CA HIS A 126 2.81 2.08 7.78
C HIS A 126 2.27 1.82 9.17
N ILE A 127 2.03 0.56 9.48
CA ILE A 127 1.68 0.11 10.83
C ILE A 127 2.63 -0.98 11.31
N ASP A 128 3.01 -0.92 12.57
CA ASP A 128 3.81 -1.93 13.28
C ASP A 128 2.88 -2.82 14.12
N LEU A 129 2.61 -4.02 13.63
CA LEU A 129 1.72 -5.01 14.27
C LEU A 129 2.45 -5.92 15.26
N ARG A 130 3.74 -5.69 15.51
CA ARG A 130 4.53 -6.50 16.43
C ARG A 130 4.10 -6.28 17.88
N SER A 131 4.44 -7.24 18.73
CA SER A 131 4.25 -7.12 20.17
C SER A 131 5.14 -6.02 20.79
N ASP A 132 4.73 -5.47 21.92
CA ASP A 132 5.50 -4.46 22.64
C ASP A 132 6.91 -4.95 23.00
N SER A 133 7.06 -6.25 23.28
CA SER A 133 8.35 -6.85 23.56
C SER A 133 9.29 -6.88 22.35
N GLU A 134 8.77 -6.96 21.13
CA GLU A 134 9.54 -6.89 19.89
C GLU A 134 9.86 -5.42 19.53
N LYS A 135 8.87 -4.52 19.68
CA LYS A 135 9.05 -3.08 19.47
C LYS A 135 10.12 -2.48 20.38
N SER A 136 10.22 -2.96 21.61
CA SER A 136 11.25 -2.51 22.57
C SER A 136 12.67 -2.93 22.19
N LYS A 137 12.84 -4.02 21.45
CA LYS A 137 14.14 -4.52 20.98
C LYS A 137 14.62 -3.79 19.73
N ILE A 138 13.73 -3.61 18.77
CA ILE A 138 14.03 -2.94 17.50
C ILE A 138 12.91 -1.94 17.22
N PRO A 139 13.20 -0.63 17.22
CA PRO A 139 12.21 0.39 16.88
C PRO A 139 11.60 0.16 15.49
N GLY A 140 10.28 0.29 15.35
CA GLY A 140 9.56 0.04 14.10
C GLY A 140 10.07 0.87 12.92
N LYS A 141 10.54 2.10 13.15
CA LYS A 141 11.14 2.95 12.12
C LYS A 141 12.31 2.32 11.35
N GLN A 142 13.00 1.34 11.96
CA GLN A 142 14.12 0.64 11.30
C GLN A 142 13.62 -0.49 10.39
N LEU A 143 12.34 -0.81 10.46
CA LEU A 143 11.73 -1.91 9.73
C LEU A 143 10.74 -1.44 8.65
N VAL A 144 10.45 -0.15 8.59
CA VAL A 144 9.66 0.46 7.49
C VAL A 144 10.41 0.26 6.17
N ASN A 145 9.74 -0.29 5.16
CA ASN A 145 10.28 -0.62 3.83
C ASN A 145 11.48 -1.60 3.87
N MET A 146 11.50 -2.49 4.88
CA MET A 146 12.52 -3.53 5.05
C MET A 146 11.94 -4.95 4.95
N ASP A 147 10.82 -5.10 4.25
CA ASP A 147 10.12 -6.37 4.01
C ASP A 147 9.81 -7.16 5.29
N HIS A 148 9.58 -6.44 6.41
CA HIS A 148 9.23 -7.07 7.67
C HIS A 148 7.75 -7.48 7.68
N PRO A 149 7.40 -8.77 7.95
CA PRO A 149 6.03 -9.27 7.79
C PRO A 149 4.97 -8.58 8.65
N ASN A 150 5.37 -7.95 9.76
CA ASN A 150 4.49 -7.26 10.71
C ASN A 150 4.71 -5.74 10.77
N VAL A 151 5.49 -5.15 9.84
CA VAL A 151 5.60 -3.69 9.68
C VAL A 151 5.28 -3.37 8.24
N ILE A 152 4.00 -3.12 7.98
CA ILE A 152 3.42 -3.13 6.65
C ILE A 152 2.92 -1.75 6.24
N GLU A 153 3.05 -1.44 4.96
CA GLU A 153 2.41 -0.29 4.33
C GLU A 153 0.90 -0.51 4.27
N LEU A 154 0.13 0.46 4.76
CA LEU A 154 -1.33 0.49 4.69
C LEU A 154 -1.83 1.34 3.52
N TRP A 155 -1.20 2.50 3.30
CA TRP A 155 -1.72 3.52 2.40
C TRP A 155 -0.58 4.31 1.76
N ASN A 156 -0.60 4.44 0.44
CA ASN A 156 0.32 5.30 -0.31
C ASN A 156 -0.42 6.56 -0.79
N LEU A 157 0.12 7.74 -0.44
CA LEU A 157 -0.39 9.06 -0.80
C LEU A 157 0.51 9.64 -1.88
N VAL A 158 0.12 9.56 -3.14
CA VAL A 158 0.92 10.05 -4.27
C VAL A 158 0.53 11.50 -4.60
N PHE A 159 1.54 12.37 -4.66
CA PHE A 159 1.41 13.79 -4.98
C PHE A 159 1.87 14.04 -6.41
N ILE A 160 0.96 13.87 -7.37
CA ILE A 160 1.24 14.02 -8.79
C ILE A 160 1.36 15.50 -9.11
N GLN A 161 2.60 15.95 -9.37
CA GLN A 161 2.93 17.33 -9.65
C GLN A 161 3.85 17.51 -10.85
N SER A 162 4.38 16.42 -11.40
CA SER A 162 5.32 16.40 -12.51
C SER A 162 4.91 15.41 -13.59
N ASN A 163 5.50 15.55 -14.76
CA ASN A 163 5.37 14.63 -15.88
C ASN A 163 6.75 14.22 -16.37
N ARG A 164 7.03 12.90 -16.44
CA ARG A 164 8.25 12.36 -17.03
C ARG A 164 8.14 12.42 -18.55
N LEU A 165 9.06 13.13 -19.20
CA LEU A 165 9.11 13.28 -20.65
C LEU A 165 9.94 12.14 -21.30
N GLN A 166 9.84 12.02 -22.62
CA GLN A 166 10.56 10.97 -23.38
C GLN A 166 12.08 11.07 -23.29
N ASP A 167 12.62 12.27 -23.09
CA ASP A 167 14.06 12.49 -22.90
C ASP A 167 14.52 12.22 -21.45
N GLY A 168 13.61 11.77 -20.59
CA GLY A 168 13.85 11.49 -19.18
C GLY A 168 13.81 12.72 -18.26
N SER A 169 13.60 13.92 -18.80
CA SER A 169 13.43 15.13 -17.99
C SER A 169 12.07 15.19 -17.31
N LEU A 170 11.94 16.02 -16.27
CA LEU A 170 10.69 16.28 -15.57
C LEU A 170 10.15 17.65 -15.93
N GLY A 171 8.92 17.68 -16.42
CA GLY A 171 8.12 18.89 -16.59
C GLY A 171 7.12 19.07 -15.46
N GLU A 172 6.85 20.30 -15.05
CA GLU A 172 5.78 20.59 -14.10
C GLU A 172 4.40 20.43 -14.75
N LEU A 173 3.45 19.88 -13.99
CA LEU A 173 2.05 19.85 -14.42
C LEU A 173 1.37 21.20 -14.15
N PRO A 174 0.40 21.60 -14.99
CA PRO A 174 -0.32 22.85 -14.83
C PRO A 174 -1.20 22.91 -13.57
N ALA A 175 -1.50 21.77 -13.00
CA ALA A 175 -2.20 21.61 -11.73
C ALA A 175 -1.64 20.42 -10.95
N LYS A 176 -1.76 20.51 -9.64
CA LYS A 176 -1.36 19.43 -8.74
C LYS A 176 -2.53 18.48 -8.52
N HIS A 177 -2.24 17.18 -8.47
CA HIS A 177 -3.24 16.13 -8.30
C HIS A 177 -2.84 15.21 -7.14
N VAL A 178 -3.83 14.51 -6.61
CA VAL A 178 -3.62 13.44 -5.62
C VAL A 178 -4.12 12.15 -6.22
N ASP A 179 -3.33 11.09 -6.05
CA ASP A 179 -3.70 9.71 -6.33
C ASP A 179 -3.30 8.88 -5.11
N THR A 180 -4.24 8.19 -4.51
CA THR A 180 -3.93 7.38 -3.32
C THR A 180 -4.48 5.98 -3.43
N GLY A 181 -3.75 5.04 -2.82
CA GLY A 181 -4.18 3.65 -2.74
C GLY A 181 -3.91 3.05 -1.37
N ALA A 182 -4.98 2.59 -0.70
CA ALA A 182 -4.89 1.78 0.51
C ALA A 182 -5.33 0.35 0.21
N GLY A 183 -4.59 -0.65 0.71
CA GLY A 183 -4.95 -2.06 0.54
C GLY A 183 -6.15 -2.42 1.41
N LEU A 184 -7.29 -2.80 0.81
CA LEU A 184 -8.46 -3.27 1.56
C LEU A 184 -8.10 -4.44 2.48
N GLU A 185 -7.39 -5.42 1.95
CA GLU A 185 -6.98 -6.63 2.67
C GLU A 185 -6.09 -6.28 3.88
N ARG A 186 -5.15 -5.35 3.72
CA ARG A 186 -4.27 -4.88 4.79
C ARG A 186 -5.06 -4.11 5.87
N ILE A 187 -5.96 -3.23 5.49
CA ILE A 187 -6.86 -2.52 6.42
C ILE A 187 -7.74 -3.52 7.18
N ALA A 188 -8.34 -4.49 6.46
CA ALA A 188 -9.17 -5.53 7.07
C ALA A 188 -8.39 -6.38 8.09
N THR A 189 -7.14 -6.70 7.78
CA THR A 189 -6.25 -7.43 8.69
C THR A 189 -6.09 -6.71 10.02
N VAL A 190 -5.81 -5.41 9.98
CA VAL A 190 -5.66 -4.60 11.19
C VAL A 190 -6.97 -4.48 11.95
N LEU A 191 -8.08 -4.21 11.26
CA LEU A 191 -9.41 -4.07 11.87
C LEU A 191 -9.89 -5.36 12.55
N GLN A 192 -9.50 -6.52 12.01
CA GLN A 192 -9.83 -7.82 12.57
C GLN A 192 -8.81 -8.32 13.61
N GLY A 193 -7.78 -7.51 13.92
CA GLY A 193 -6.73 -7.88 14.90
C GLY A 193 -5.93 -9.10 14.45
N LYS A 194 -5.67 -9.22 13.15
CA LYS A 194 -4.88 -10.30 12.54
C LYS A 194 -3.48 -9.82 12.16
N ASN A 195 -2.57 -10.76 11.92
CA ASN A 195 -1.20 -10.50 11.47
C ASN A 195 -0.96 -10.93 10.01
N SER A 196 -1.98 -11.50 9.37
CA SER A 196 -1.92 -11.94 7.97
C SER A 196 -3.26 -11.67 7.30
N ASN A 197 -3.22 -11.20 6.06
CA ASN A 197 -4.42 -11.03 5.23
C ASN A 197 -5.16 -12.36 5.05
N TYR A 198 -4.42 -13.47 5.00
CA TYR A 198 -4.97 -14.81 4.86
C TYR A 198 -5.76 -15.30 6.07
N ASP A 199 -5.59 -14.67 7.23
CA ASP A 199 -6.30 -15.00 8.47
C ASP A 199 -7.57 -14.15 8.67
N THR A 200 -7.95 -13.38 7.67
CA THR A 200 -9.18 -12.57 7.66
C THR A 200 -10.37 -13.34 7.09
N ASP A 201 -11.56 -12.81 7.27
CA ASP A 201 -12.79 -13.33 6.67
C ASP A 201 -12.81 -13.30 5.13
N LEU A 202 -11.88 -12.59 4.51
CA LEU A 202 -11.69 -12.56 3.06
C LEU A 202 -11.10 -13.87 2.50
N PHE A 203 -10.27 -14.57 3.28
CA PHE A 203 -9.53 -15.74 2.83
C PHE A 203 -9.86 -17.02 3.62
N LEU A 204 -10.12 -16.91 4.93
CA LEU A 204 -10.37 -18.10 5.79
C LEU A 204 -11.44 -19.05 5.24
N PRO A 205 -12.59 -18.59 4.70
CA PRO A 205 -13.59 -19.53 4.18
C PRO A 205 -13.08 -20.39 3.00
N ILE A 206 -12.18 -19.82 2.19
CA ILE A 206 -11.53 -20.55 1.08
C ILE A 206 -10.52 -21.54 1.66
N ILE A 207 -9.66 -21.09 2.59
CA ILE A 207 -8.65 -21.91 3.24
C ILE A 207 -9.28 -23.07 4.00
N ASP A 208 -10.36 -22.86 4.75
CA ASP A 208 -11.09 -23.91 5.47
C ASP A 208 -11.65 -24.98 4.52
N SER A 209 -12.18 -24.54 3.37
CA SER A 209 -12.63 -25.47 2.34
C SER A 209 -11.47 -26.27 1.75
N LEU A 210 -10.33 -25.64 1.51
CA LEU A 210 -9.12 -26.29 1.01
C LEU A 210 -8.58 -27.34 1.98
N GLN A 211 -8.56 -27.06 3.28
CA GLN A 211 -8.12 -28.01 4.30
C GLN A 211 -8.94 -29.31 4.24
N ILE A 212 -10.26 -29.18 4.08
CA ILE A 212 -11.16 -30.34 3.98
C ILE A 212 -10.90 -31.11 2.67
N LEU A 213 -10.84 -30.41 1.53
CA LEU A 213 -10.68 -31.05 0.23
C LEU A 213 -9.32 -31.74 0.04
N ALA A 214 -8.27 -31.12 0.53
CA ALA A 214 -6.91 -31.64 0.40
C ALA A 214 -6.50 -32.58 1.55
N ASN A 215 -7.34 -32.72 2.59
CA ASN A 215 -7.02 -33.42 3.84
C ASN A 215 -5.66 -32.96 4.40
N SER A 216 -5.43 -31.66 4.45
CA SER A 216 -4.18 -31.03 4.88
C SER A 216 -4.47 -29.88 5.85
N SER A 217 -3.50 -29.54 6.69
CA SER A 217 -3.63 -28.50 7.71
C SER A 217 -2.97 -27.20 7.27
N TYR A 218 -3.71 -26.11 7.26
CA TYR A 218 -3.18 -24.76 6.99
C TYR A 218 -2.09 -24.36 7.99
N LYS A 219 -2.25 -24.76 9.24
CA LYS A 219 -1.29 -24.45 10.30
C LYS A 219 0.07 -25.13 10.07
N ASP A 220 0.07 -26.35 9.53
CA ASP A 220 1.29 -27.12 9.34
C ASP A 220 2.01 -26.78 8.03
N ASP A 221 1.25 -26.41 6.99
CA ASP A 221 1.77 -26.02 5.69
C ASP A 221 0.97 -24.85 5.11
N PRO A 222 1.23 -23.59 5.53
CA PRO A 222 0.43 -22.44 5.15
C PRO A 222 0.60 -22.01 3.69
N ILE A 223 1.79 -22.15 3.10
CA ILE A 223 2.12 -21.57 1.80
C ILE A 223 1.22 -22.10 0.67
N PRO A 224 1.06 -23.42 0.46
CA PRO A 224 0.18 -23.93 -0.59
C PRO A 224 -1.27 -23.48 -0.43
N HIS A 225 -1.77 -23.44 0.81
CA HIS A 225 -3.14 -22.98 1.09
C HIS A 225 -3.34 -21.53 0.73
N ARG A 226 -2.37 -20.66 1.04
CA ARG A 226 -2.38 -19.23 0.70
C ARG A 226 -2.34 -19.02 -0.80
N VAL A 227 -1.41 -19.67 -1.49
CA VAL A 227 -1.27 -19.57 -2.96
C VAL A 227 -2.57 -19.99 -3.65
N ILE A 228 -3.15 -21.13 -3.27
CA ILE A 228 -4.39 -21.60 -3.88
C ILE A 228 -5.55 -20.64 -3.57
N ALA A 229 -5.68 -20.19 -2.32
CA ALA A 229 -6.74 -19.27 -1.93
C ALA A 229 -6.66 -17.93 -2.68
N ASP A 230 -5.45 -17.39 -2.82
CA ASP A 230 -5.19 -16.18 -3.59
C ASP A 230 -5.55 -16.37 -5.07
N HIS A 231 -5.04 -17.41 -5.70
CA HIS A 231 -5.25 -17.65 -7.13
C HIS A 231 -6.70 -17.96 -7.47
N ILE A 232 -7.42 -18.72 -6.62
CA ILE A 232 -8.87 -18.97 -6.81
C ILE A 232 -9.62 -17.64 -6.73
N ARG A 233 -9.31 -16.79 -5.76
CA ARG A 233 -9.93 -15.47 -5.62
C ARG A 233 -9.68 -14.64 -6.88
N MET A 234 -8.46 -14.55 -7.36
CA MET A 234 -8.08 -13.85 -8.59
C MET A 234 -8.85 -14.38 -9.81
N LEU A 235 -8.87 -15.70 -10.01
CA LEU A 235 -9.57 -16.32 -11.14
C LEU A 235 -11.09 -16.06 -11.09
N CYS A 236 -11.70 -16.20 -9.92
CA CYS A 236 -13.14 -15.96 -9.76
C CYS A 236 -13.52 -14.53 -10.11
N PHE A 237 -12.78 -13.54 -9.63
CA PHE A 237 -13.05 -12.13 -9.94
C PHE A 237 -12.78 -11.81 -11.40
N SER A 238 -11.68 -12.33 -11.98
CA SER A 238 -11.36 -12.10 -13.40
C SER A 238 -12.43 -12.68 -14.31
N ILE A 239 -12.88 -13.90 -14.05
CA ILE A 239 -13.95 -14.55 -14.85
C ILE A 239 -15.28 -13.80 -14.67
N ALA A 240 -15.62 -13.40 -13.44
CA ALA A 240 -16.85 -12.64 -13.19
C ALA A 240 -16.85 -11.28 -13.90
N ASP A 241 -15.69 -10.65 -14.09
CA ASP A 241 -15.53 -9.41 -14.85
C ASP A 241 -15.40 -9.63 -16.37
N GLY A 242 -15.51 -10.89 -16.85
CA GLY A 242 -15.56 -11.25 -18.27
C GLY A 242 -14.24 -11.65 -18.90
N ALA A 243 -13.15 -11.74 -18.12
CA ALA A 243 -11.88 -12.27 -18.60
C ALA A 243 -11.91 -13.80 -18.59
N LEU A 244 -12.11 -14.41 -19.74
CA LEU A 244 -12.11 -15.87 -19.89
C LEU A 244 -10.73 -16.37 -20.29
N PRO A 245 -10.34 -17.60 -19.85
CA PRO A 245 -9.14 -18.25 -20.35
C PRO A 245 -9.17 -18.34 -21.88
N SER A 246 -8.05 -18.03 -22.51
CA SER A 246 -7.84 -18.16 -23.95
C SER A 246 -6.50 -18.84 -24.23
N ASP A 247 -6.37 -19.41 -25.42
CA ASP A 247 -5.11 -19.97 -25.93
C ASP A 247 -4.07 -18.86 -26.18
#